data_dd11640fc14656701d9f83936effbf62
#
_entry.id   dd11640fc14656701d9f83936effbf62
#
_cell.length_a   1.000
_cell.length_b   1.000
_cell.length_c   1.000
_cell.angle_alpha   90.00
_cell.angle_beta   90.00
_cell.angle_gamma   90.00
#
_symmetry.space_group_name_H-M   'P 1'
#
loop_
_entity.id
_entity.type
_entity.pdbx_description
1 polymer ?
#
loop_
_entity_poly.entity_id
_entity_poly.type
_entity_poly.pdbx_seq_one_letter_code
_entity_poly.pdbx_strand_id
1 'polypeptide(L)'
;MELRLDSLQVFTANQRQWSPKPPTLEQQRAFRSAWRRASLRTVVSHASYLINLASPDRTGRRRSVSAYGAELDRCRSLGIRLCVVHPGAHLGSGEARGIRRIARSLETVYAARPDCRVRTLLETTAGQGTSIGHRFEQLADIIARAECRRRLGVCVDTCHLFAAGHDLATDAGYARTMDELFATVGRSRIHCVHLNDSKGPLGSRVDRHAHIGRGRIGMSGFRNLVNDPRFADLPGILETPKGENERGELWDRANLRRLRRLVRRGS
;
A
#
# COMPACT_ATOMS: atom_id res chain seq x y z
N MET A 1 4.33 -6.21 26.85
CA MET A 1 5.61 -6.27 26.10
C MET A 1 5.44 -5.53 24.78
N GLU A 2 6.22 -4.53 24.53
CA GLU A 2 6.10 -3.58 23.42
C GLU A 2 6.55 -4.20 22.10
N LEU A 3 5.86 -3.89 20.96
CA LEU A 3 6.17 -4.47 19.64
C LEU A 3 7.44 -3.87 19.01
N ARG A 4 7.94 -2.74 19.52
CA ARG A 4 9.09 -1.97 18.97
C ARG A 4 8.95 -1.74 17.47
N LEU A 5 7.93 -0.94 17.09
CA LEU A 5 7.65 -0.59 15.71
C LEU A 5 8.38 0.67 15.30
N ASP A 6 8.87 0.72 14.06
CA ASP A 6 9.38 1.93 13.41
C ASP A 6 8.33 2.60 12.55
N SER A 7 7.34 1.85 12.09
CA SER A 7 6.27 2.32 11.22
C SER A 7 4.93 1.68 11.55
N LEU A 8 3.87 2.39 11.22
CA LEU A 8 2.49 1.97 11.43
C LEU A 8 1.62 2.45 10.28
N GLN A 9 0.64 1.65 9.88
CA GLN A 9 -0.43 2.08 9.00
C GLN A 9 -1.72 2.27 9.78
N VAL A 10 -2.44 3.32 9.42
CA VAL A 10 -3.74 3.67 10.03
C VAL A 10 -4.79 3.92 8.95
N PHE A 11 -6.04 3.72 9.32
CA PHE A 11 -7.18 4.26 8.61
C PHE A 11 -7.59 5.54 9.33
N THR A 12 -7.61 6.69 8.61
CA THR A 12 -7.96 7.98 9.22
C THR A 12 -9.45 8.14 9.47
N ALA A 13 -10.25 7.19 8.97
CA ALA A 13 -11.71 7.17 9.10
C ALA A 13 -12.26 5.75 8.93
N ASN A 14 -13.56 5.59 9.23
CA ASN A 14 -14.24 4.33 8.99
C ASN A 14 -14.26 4.02 7.48
N GLN A 15 -13.75 2.84 7.12
CA GLN A 15 -13.59 2.38 5.74
C GLN A 15 -14.93 2.19 4.99
N ARG A 16 -16.05 2.12 5.70
CA ARG A 16 -17.39 1.93 5.14
C ARG A 16 -18.15 3.25 4.93
N GLN A 17 -17.51 4.39 5.20
CA GLN A 17 -18.12 5.71 5.07
C GLN A 17 -17.49 6.50 3.92
N TRP A 18 -18.35 7.08 3.08
CA TRP A 18 -17.92 7.93 1.99
C TRP A 18 -17.50 9.35 2.40
N SER A 19 -18.13 9.87 3.45
CA SER A 19 -17.94 11.25 3.91
C SER A 19 -17.81 11.27 5.44
N PRO A 20 -16.74 10.68 6.00
CA PRO A 20 -16.49 10.75 7.42
C PRO A 20 -16.15 12.20 7.83
N LYS A 21 -16.54 12.57 9.06
CA LYS A 21 -16.18 13.87 9.62
C LYS A 21 -14.67 14.04 9.72
N PRO A 22 -14.13 15.23 9.46
CA PRO A 22 -12.71 15.50 9.67
C PRO A 22 -12.37 15.39 11.17
N PRO A 23 -11.13 15.04 11.54
CA PRO A 23 -10.71 15.00 12.93
C PRO A 23 -10.73 16.38 13.56
N THR A 24 -11.22 16.50 14.79
CA THR A 24 -11.20 17.75 15.56
C THR A 24 -9.76 18.18 15.87
N LEU A 25 -9.55 19.44 16.24
CA LEU A 25 -8.21 19.92 16.64
C LEU A 25 -7.64 19.14 17.84
N GLU A 26 -8.50 18.74 18.76
CA GLU A 26 -8.12 17.90 19.90
C GLU A 26 -7.63 16.53 19.43
N GLN A 27 -8.39 15.84 18.58
CA GLN A 27 -8.00 14.56 18.00
C GLN A 27 -6.69 14.64 17.22
N GLN A 28 -6.48 15.71 16.45
CA GLN A 28 -5.23 15.95 15.73
C GLN A 28 -4.04 16.10 16.67
N ARG A 29 -4.21 16.85 17.77
CA ARG A 29 -3.17 17.05 18.81
C ARG A 29 -2.87 15.74 19.53
N ALA A 30 -3.91 15.00 19.93
CA ALA A 30 -3.79 13.71 20.60
C ALA A 30 -3.05 12.69 19.72
N PHE A 31 -3.42 12.58 18.45
CA PHE A 31 -2.76 11.70 17.49
C PHE A 31 -1.27 12.02 17.33
N ARG A 32 -0.93 13.28 17.07
CA ARG A 32 0.47 13.70 16.91
C ARG A 32 1.29 13.50 18.19
N SER A 33 0.68 13.70 19.36
CA SER A 33 1.32 13.45 20.66
C SER A 33 1.57 11.94 20.85
N ALA A 34 0.58 11.08 20.56
CA ALA A 34 0.73 9.64 20.63
C ALA A 34 1.81 9.12 19.65
N TRP A 35 1.85 9.65 18.43
CA TRP A 35 2.87 9.31 17.43
C TRP A 35 4.28 9.61 17.95
N ARG A 36 4.50 10.82 18.50
CA ARG A 36 5.81 11.20 19.10
C ARG A 36 6.19 10.30 20.26
N ARG A 37 5.25 10.03 21.21
CA ARG A 37 5.53 9.14 22.35
C ARG A 37 5.87 7.72 21.92
N ALA A 38 5.26 7.22 20.85
CA ALA A 38 5.55 5.91 20.31
C ALA A 38 6.89 5.83 19.55
N SER A 39 7.57 6.96 19.35
CA SER A 39 8.85 7.07 18.62
C SER A 39 8.80 6.45 17.21
N LEU A 40 7.63 6.46 16.56
CA LEU A 40 7.49 5.94 15.22
C LEU A 40 8.14 6.88 14.21
N ARG A 41 8.99 6.35 13.36
CA ARG A 41 9.62 7.09 12.26
C ARG A 41 8.60 7.50 11.20
N THR A 42 7.66 6.61 10.88
CA THR A 42 6.69 6.83 9.81
C THR A 42 5.31 6.30 10.19
N VAL A 43 4.29 7.12 9.94
CA VAL A 43 2.90 6.66 9.89
C VAL A 43 2.39 6.82 8.47
N VAL A 44 1.80 5.76 7.95
CA VAL A 44 1.19 5.68 6.63
C VAL A 44 -0.33 5.64 6.80
N SER A 45 -1.08 6.32 5.94
CA SER A 45 -2.53 6.12 5.86
C SER A 45 -2.87 5.19 4.71
N HIS A 46 -3.93 4.41 4.86
CA HIS A 46 -4.55 3.68 3.75
C HIS A 46 -5.94 4.24 3.47
N ALA A 47 -6.22 4.54 2.21
CA ALA A 47 -7.51 5.07 1.78
C ALA A 47 -8.59 3.97 1.81
N SER A 48 -9.87 4.38 1.88
CA SER A 48 -10.99 3.44 1.87
C SER A 48 -11.03 2.60 0.59
N TYR A 49 -11.34 1.31 0.74
CA TYR A 49 -11.57 0.38 -0.39
C TYR A 49 -12.79 0.76 -1.25
N LEU A 50 -13.66 1.65 -0.77
CA LEU A 50 -14.79 2.16 -1.56
C LEU A 50 -14.33 3.04 -2.74
N ILE A 51 -13.13 3.59 -2.68
CA ILE A 51 -12.60 4.52 -3.67
C ILE A 51 -12.21 3.75 -4.94
N ASN A 52 -12.81 4.15 -6.07
CA ASN A 52 -12.46 3.66 -7.39
C ASN A 52 -12.21 4.83 -8.35
N LEU A 53 -10.94 5.23 -8.47
CA LEU A 53 -10.54 6.35 -9.35
C LEU A 53 -10.61 6.00 -10.84
N ALA A 54 -10.72 4.71 -11.18
CA ALA A 54 -10.84 4.20 -12.55
C ALA A 54 -12.28 4.06 -13.05
N SER A 55 -13.27 4.25 -12.17
CA SER A 55 -14.69 3.98 -12.46
C SER A 55 -15.16 4.63 -13.78
N PRO A 56 -15.82 3.87 -14.69
CA PRO A 56 -16.49 4.44 -15.87
C PRO A 56 -17.70 5.29 -15.50
N ASP A 57 -18.38 4.97 -14.40
CA ASP A 57 -19.47 5.77 -13.89
C ASP A 57 -18.97 7.14 -13.41
N ARG A 58 -19.48 8.21 -14.03
CA ARG A 58 -19.04 9.58 -13.75
C ARG A 58 -19.42 10.03 -12.34
N THR A 59 -20.55 9.58 -11.82
CA THR A 59 -21.03 9.95 -10.48
C THR A 59 -20.20 9.23 -9.40
N GLY A 60 -20.03 7.93 -9.51
CA GLY A 60 -19.19 7.13 -8.61
C GLY A 60 -17.72 7.59 -8.62
N ARG A 61 -17.20 7.94 -9.80
CA ARG A 61 -15.85 8.49 -9.90
C ARG A 61 -15.72 9.86 -9.23
N ARG A 62 -16.67 10.80 -9.44
CA ARG A 62 -16.67 12.07 -8.72
C ARG A 62 -16.72 11.89 -7.20
N ARG A 63 -17.55 10.95 -6.73
CA ARG A 63 -17.62 10.59 -5.32
C ARG A 63 -16.29 10.04 -4.81
N SER A 64 -15.63 9.18 -5.58
CA SER A 64 -14.29 8.65 -5.27
C SER A 64 -13.23 9.75 -5.21
N VAL A 65 -13.23 10.68 -6.16
CA VAL A 65 -12.31 11.84 -6.19
C VAL A 65 -12.51 12.72 -4.95
N SER A 66 -13.77 13.02 -4.59
CA SER A 66 -14.09 13.80 -3.39
C SER A 66 -13.64 13.08 -2.11
N ALA A 67 -13.95 11.80 -1.98
CA ALA A 67 -13.58 10.99 -0.82
C ALA A 67 -12.06 10.87 -0.67
N TYR A 68 -11.33 10.67 -1.78
CA TYR A 68 -9.87 10.59 -1.76
C TYR A 68 -9.25 11.96 -1.41
N GLY A 69 -9.79 13.05 -1.94
CA GLY A 69 -9.37 14.39 -1.55
C GLY A 69 -9.53 14.65 -0.05
N ALA A 70 -10.67 14.25 0.52
CA ALA A 70 -10.92 14.35 1.96
C ALA A 70 -9.95 13.46 2.78
N GLU A 71 -9.54 12.29 2.25
CA GLU A 71 -8.50 11.46 2.88
C GLU A 71 -7.15 12.21 2.93
N LEU A 72 -6.72 12.84 1.84
CA LEU A 72 -5.50 13.64 1.84
C LEU A 72 -5.56 14.82 2.82
N ASP A 73 -6.74 15.46 2.96
CA ASP A 73 -6.95 16.54 3.94
C ASP A 73 -6.82 16.03 5.39
N ARG A 74 -7.36 14.85 5.71
CA ARG A 74 -7.18 14.20 7.00
C ARG A 74 -5.72 13.84 7.25
N CYS A 75 -5.04 13.24 6.27
CA CYS A 75 -3.61 12.95 6.36
C CYS A 75 -2.81 14.22 6.68
N ARG A 76 -3.05 15.32 5.95
CA ARG A 76 -2.40 16.61 6.19
C ARG A 76 -2.65 17.12 7.60
N SER A 77 -3.88 17.07 8.07
CA SER A 77 -4.26 17.53 9.41
C SER A 77 -3.62 16.72 10.53
N LEU A 78 -3.38 15.42 10.31
CA LEU A 78 -2.71 14.51 11.24
C LEU A 78 -1.18 14.54 11.12
N GLY A 79 -0.61 15.17 10.09
CA GLY A 79 0.82 15.20 9.81
C GLY A 79 1.35 13.99 9.04
N ILE A 80 0.46 13.13 8.54
CA ILE A 80 0.80 11.95 7.73
C ILE A 80 1.20 12.40 6.33
N ARG A 81 2.31 11.87 5.82
CA ARG A 81 2.88 12.26 4.52
C ARG A 81 2.69 11.23 3.41
N LEU A 82 2.33 10.01 3.74
CA LEU A 82 2.15 8.89 2.80
C LEU A 82 0.72 8.35 2.92
N CYS A 83 0.02 8.27 1.78
CA CYS A 83 -1.33 7.73 1.71
C CYS A 83 -1.39 6.66 0.62
N VAL A 84 -1.57 5.41 1.01
CA VAL A 84 -1.75 4.28 0.09
C VAL A 84 -3.17 4.28 -0.44
N VAL A 85 -3.33 3.92 -1.70
CA VAL A 85 -4.62 3.73 -2.35
C VAL A 85 -4.54 2.68 -3.44
N HIS A 86 -5.50 1.77 -3.50
CA HIS A 86 -5.69 0.93 -4.69
C HIS A 86 -6.02 1.83 -5.88
N PRO A 87 -5.37 1.67 -7.05
CA PRO A 87 -5.63 2.53 -8.21
C PRO A 87 -7.10 2.54 -8.64
N GLY A 88 -7.76 1.38 -8.53
CA GLY A 88 -9.15 1.18 -8.87
C GLY A 88 -9.37 0.10 -9.94
N ALA A 89 -10.64 -0.09 -10.34
CA ALA A 89 -11.06 -1.09 -11.29
C ALA A 89 -11.79 -0.46 -12.47
N HIS A 90 -11.50 -0.90 -13.69
CA HIS A 90 -12.06 -0.34 -14.93
C HIS A 90 -13.47 -0.86 -15.26
N LEU A 91 -13.99 -1.83 -14.53
CA LEU A 91 -15.37 -2.34 -14.60
C LEU A 91 -15.84 -2.61 -16.05
N GLY A 92 -15.03 -3.34 -16.82
CA GLY A 92 -15.33 -3.69 -18.21
C GLY A 92 -15.06 -2.60 -19.25
N SER A 93 -14.77 -1.35 -18.85
CA SER A 93 -14.55 -0.25 -19.80
C SER A 93 -13.19 -0.26 -20.52
N GLY A 94 -12.31 -1.19 -20.15
CA GLY A 94 -10.97 -1.35 -20.70
C GLY A 94 -9.88 -0.65 -19.88
N GLU A 95 -8.73 -1.32 -19.79
CA GLU A 95 -7.58 -0.95 -18.98
C GLU A 95 -7.03 0.44 -19.32
N ALA A 96 -6.75 0.70 -20.60
CA ALA A 96 -6.20 1.98 -21.04
C ALA A 96 -7.10 3.18 -20.67
N ARG A 97 -8.43 2.98 -20.72
CA ARG A 97 -9.39 4.00 -20.28
C ARG A 97 -9.39 4.16 -18.75
N GLY A 98 -9.24 3.05 -18.03
CA GLY A 98 -9.12 3.06 -16.57
C GLY A 98 -7.89 3.83 -16.12
N ILE A 99 -6.72 3.55 -16.68
CA ILE A 99 -5.44 4.23 -16.41
C ILE A 99 -5.58 5.75 -16.63
N ARG A 100 -6.12 6.17 -17.77
CA ARG A 100 -6.36 7.60 -18.02
C ARG A 100 -7.30 8.25 -17.00
N ARG A 101 -8.34 7.52 -16.55
CA ARG A 101 -9.25 8.06 -15.53
C ARG A 101 -8.55 8.20 -14.18
N ILE A 102 -7.72 7.26 -13.77
CA ILE A 102 -6.95 7.34 -12.53
C ILE A 102 -6.05 8.59 -12.57
N ALA A 103 -5.26 8.77 -13.62
CA ALA A 103 -4.39 9.92 -13.77
C ALA A 103 -5.16 11.24 -13.64
N ARG A 104 -6.24 11.42 -14.41
CA ARG A 104 -7.11 12.61 -14.35
C ARG A 104 -7.79 12.81 -12.99
N SER A 105 -8.20 11.72 -12.33
CA SER A 105 -8.79 11.77 -11.00
C SER A 105 -7.79 12.31 -9.97
N LEU A 106 -6.54 11.84 -10.02
CA LEU A 106 -5.46 12.32 -9.17
C LEU A 106 -5.11 13.79 -9.46
N GLU A 107 -5.05 14.17 -10.72
CA GLU A 107 -4.87 15.58 -11.12
C GLU A 107 -5.96 16.48 -10.51
N THR A 108 -7.24 16.08 -10.64
CA THR A 108 -8.37 16.80 -10.04
C THR A 108 -8.23 16.93 -8.52
N VAL A 109 -7.83 15.86 -7.84
CA VAL A 109 -7.61 15.87 -6.39
C VAL A 109 -6.53 16.86 -5.99
N TYR A 110 -5.37 16.84 -6.68
CA TYR A 110 -4.24 17.71 -6.35
C TYR A 110 -4.38 19.14 -6.86
N ALA A 111 -5.07 19.39 -7.97
CA ALA A 111 -5.38 20.73 -8.45
C ALA A 111 -6.22 21.52 -7.42
N ALA A 112 -7.16 20.84 -6.75
CA ALA A 112 -7.93 21.42 -5.65
C ALA A 112 -7.13 21.58 -4.34
N ARG A 113 -5.87 21.10 -4.28
CA ARG A 113 -5.00 21.05 -3.09
C ARG A 113 -3.55 21.41 -3.42
N PRO A 114 -3.27 22.62 -3.92
CA PRO A 114 -1.94 22.98 -4.40
C PRO A 114 -0.85 22.84 -3.30
N ASP A 115 -1.20 23.11 -2.05
CA ASP A 115 -0.27 23.04 -0.91
C ASP A 115 -0.23 21.66 -0.24
N CYS A 116 -0.94 20.66 -0.75
CA CYS A 116 -0.92 19.33 -0.18
C CYS A 116 0.42 18.64 -0.46
N ARG A 117 1.16 18.31 0.60
CA ARG A 117 2.45 17.61 0.55
C ARG A 117 2.34 16.12 0.85
N VAL A 118 1.12 15.61 1.01
CA VAL A 118 0.89 14.17 1.15
C VAL A 118 1.16 13.51 -0.20
N ARG A 119 1.94 12.46 -0.20
CA ARG A 119 2.22 11.65 -1.38
C ARG A 119 1.20 10.53 -1.48
N THR A 120 0.59 10.37 -2.64
CA THR A 120 -0.23 9.20 -2.99
C THR A 120 0.69 8.05 -3.34
N LEU A 121 0.48 6.90 -2.70
CA LEU A 121 1.14 5.65 -3.05
C LEU A 121 0.12 4.75 -3.75
N LEU A 122 0.30 4.56 -5.05
CA LEU A 122 -0.46 3.59 -5.82
C LEU A 122 -0.03 2.19 -5.40
N GLU A 123 -0.94 1.40 -4.92
CA GLU A 123 -0.61 0.05 -4.47
C GLU A 123 -0.60 -0.94 -5.62
N THR A 124 0.36 -1.87 -5.62
CA THR A 124 0.28 -3.07 -6.46
C THR A 124 -0.95 -3.88 -6.06
N THR A 125 -1.67 -4.47 -7.02
CA THR A 125 -2.91 -5.22 -6.78
C THR A 125 -2.81 -6.65 -7.25
N ALA A 126 -3.62 -7.53 -6.70
CA ALA A 126 -3.67 -8.95 -7.09
C ALA A 126 -4.21 -9.20 -8.52
N GLY A 127 -4.79 -8.18 -9.17
CA GLY A 127 -5.44 -8.35 -10.47
C GLY A 127 -6.80 -9.02 -10.39
N GLN A 128 -7.46 -8.98 -9.24
CA GLN A 128 -8.80 -9.53 -9.07
C GLN A 128 -9.83 -8.74 -9.89
N GLY A 129 -10.65 -9.45 -10.66
CA GLY A 129 -11.66 -8.85 -11.52
C GLY A 129 -11.04 -7.93 -12.58
N THR A 130 -11.32 -6.63 -12.49
CA THR A 130 -10.85 -5.61 -13.44
C THR A 130 -9.95 -4.56 -12.76
N SER A 131 -9.33 -4.92 -11.64
CA SER A 131 -8.44 -4.03 -10.90
C SER A 131 -7.17 -3.72 -11.69
N ILE A 132 -6.74 -2.46 -11.58
CA ILE A 132 -5.52 -1.92 -12.21
C ILE A 132 -4.42 -1.88 -11.15
N GLY A 133 -3.16 -2.12 -11.55
CA GLY A 133 -2.00 -2.12 -10.65
C GLY A 133 -1.39 -3.50 -10.46
N HIS A 134 -1.87 -4.53 -11.16
CA HIS A 134 -1.33 -5.89 -11.10
C HIS A 134 -0.14 -6.12 -12.04
N ARG A 135 0.16 -5.17 -12.93
CA ARG A 135 1.37 -5.10 -13.74
C ARG A 135 2.09 -3.78 -13.47
N PHE A 136 3.39 -3.80 -13.47
CA PHE A 136 4.21 -2.63 -13.15
C PHE A 136 4.04 -1.50 -14.15
N GLU A 137 3.85 -1.83 -15.44
CA GLU A 137 3.60 -0.86 -16.51
C GLU A 137 2.32 -0.06 -16.27
N GLN A 138 1.30 -0.66 -15.66
CA GLN A 138 0.06 0.06 -15.34
C GLN A 138 0.32 1.19 -14.35
N LEU A 139 1.12 0.94 -13.31
CA LEU A 139 1.50 1.94 -12.31
C LEU A 139 2.41 3.01 -12.92
N ALA A 140 3.40 2.59 -13.70
CA ALA A 140 4.29 3.51 -14.42
C ALA A 140 3.51 4.41 -15.39
N ASP A 141 2.54 3.85 -16.13
CA ASP A 141 1.71 4.58 -17.09
C ASP A 141 0.77 5.59 -16.41
N ILE A 142 0.18 5.24 -15.25
CA ILE A 142 -0.58 6.19 -14.43
C ILE A 142 0.30 7.37 -14.01
N ILE A 143 1.50 7.08 -13.49
CA ILE A 143 2.44 8.09 -13.00
C ILE A 143 2.93 8.98 -14.16
N ALA A 144 3.28 8.38 -15.30
CA ALA A 144 3.76 9.12 -16.46
C ALA A 144 2.72 10.10 -17.02
N ARG A 145 1.44 9.70 -17.03
CA ARG A 145 0.33 10.51 -17.55
C ARG A 145 -0.10 11.63 -16.61
N ALA A 146 0.10 11.48 -15.31
CA ALA A 146 -0.38 12.44 -14.34
C ALA A 146 0.52 13.69 -14.27
N GLU A 147 -0.04 14.88 -14.42
CA GLU A 147 0.67 16.16 -14.21
C GLU A 147 1.23 16.23 -12.78
N CYS A 148 0.46 15.71 -11.81
CA CYS A 148 0.87 15.63 -10.40
C CYS A 148 1.88 14.52 -10.09
N ARG A 149 2.58 13.96 -11.10
CA ARG A 149 3.49 12.80 -10.97
C ARG A 149 4.57 12.92 -9.88
N ARG A 150 4.98 14.14 -9.52
CA ARG A 150 5.94 14.37 -8.42
C ARG A 150 5.37 14.02 -7.04
N ARG A 151 4.04 13.97 -6.92
CA ARG A 151 3.30 13.62 -5.70
C ARG A 151 2.85 12.16 -5.67
N LEU A 152 3.20 11.38 -6.71
CA LEU A 152 2.86 9.98 -6.82
C LEU A 152 4.07 9.09 -6.52
N GLY A 153 3.80 7.98 -5.87
CA GLY A 153 4.74 6.90 -5.62
C GLY A 153 3.99 5.56 -5.65
N VAL A 154 4.67 4.52 -5.23
CA VAL A 154 4.15 3.15 -5.23
C VAL A 154 4.30 2.54 -3.84
N CYS A 155 3.28 1.80 -3.41
CA CYS A 155 3.33 0.83 -2.34
C CYS A 155 3.37 -0.57 -2.95
N VAL A 156 4.33 -1.38 -2.54
CA VAL A 156 4.48 -2.76 -3.02
C VAL A 156 3.88 -3.70 -2.00
N ASP A 157 2.81 -4.42 -2.36
CA ASP A 157 2.27 -5.50 -1.54
C ASP A 157 2.75 -6.86 -2.04
N THR A 158 3.36 -7.64 -1.16
CA THR A 158 3.94 -8.93 -1.50
C THR A 158 2.90 -10.00 -1.83
N CYS A 159 1.76 -10.02 -1.15
CA CYS A 159 0.65 -10.91 -1.45
C CYS A 159 0.06 -10.58 -2.83
N HIS A 160 -0.15 -9.29 -3.11
CA HIS A 160 -0.69 -8.82 -4.37
C HIS A 160 0.23 -9.15 -5.55
N LEU A 161 1.54 -8.91 -5.41
CA LEU A 161 2.51 -9.31 -6.44
C LEU A 161 2.44 -10.80 -6.74
N PHE A 162 2.48 -11.63 -5.69
CA PHE A 162 2.45 -13.08 -5.84
C PHE A 162 1.14 -13.55 -6.48
N ALA A 163 0.01 -13.02 -6.03
CA ALA A 163 -1.29 -13.31 -6.61
C ALA A 163 -1.43 -12.83 -8.06
N ALA A 164 -0.74 -11.75 -8.45
CA ALA A 164 -0.70 -11.25 -9.83
C ALA A 164 0.18 -12.08 -10.77
N GLY A 165 1.03 -12.97 -10.23
CA GLY A 165 1.91 -13.87 -11.02
C GLY A 165 3.40 -13.52 -10.94
N HIS A 166 3.79 -12.54 -10.11
CA HIS A 166 5.18 -12.21 -9.86
C HIS A 166 5.75 -13.14 -8.77
N ASP A 167 6.65 -14.04 -9.15
CA ASP A 167 7.21 -15.03 -8.23
C ASP A 167 8.12 -14.38 -7.19
N LEU A 168 7.73 -14.51 -5.93
CA LEU A 168 8.52 -14.09 -4.77
C LEU A 168 9.02 -15.27 -3.94
N ALA A 169 8.58 -16.51 -4.23
CA ALA A 169 8.87 -17.68 -3.41
C ALA A 169 10.24 -18.28 -3.69
N THR A 170 10.71 -18.18 -4.94
CA THR A 170 12.02 -18.68 -5.35
C THR A 170 13.04 -17.54 -5.45
N ASP A 171 14.32 -17.81 -5.21
CA ASP A 171 15.38 -16.80 -5.28
C ASP A 171 15.48 -16.20 -6.69
N ALA A 172 15.41 -17.04 -7.73
CA ALA A 172 15.43 -16.60 -9.12
C ALA A 172 14.18 -15.81 -9.52
N GLY A 173 12.99 -16.23 -9.02
CA GLY A 173 11.74 -15.51 -9.23
C GLY A 173 11.75 -14.16 -8.56
N TYR A 174 12.19 -14.09 -7.31
CA TYR A 174 12.37 -12.84 -6.56
C TYR A 174 13.28 -11.86 -7.31
N ALA A 175 14.46 -12.32 -7.73
CA ALA A 175 15.41 -11.47 -8.47
C ALA A 175 14.78 -10.89 -9.73
N ARG A 176 14.18 -11.72 -10.58
CA ARG A 176 13.48 -11.26 -11.81
C ARG A 176 12.37 -10.28 -11.51
N THR A 177 11.52 -10.58 -10.54
CA THR A 177 10.39 -9.71 -10.16
C THR A 177 10.87 -8.34 -9.69
N MET A 178 11.90 -8.30 -8.85
CA MET A 178 12.43 -7.04 -8.35
C MET A 178 13.15 -6.24 -9.45
N ASP A 179 13.92 -6.90 -10.31
CA ASP A 179 14.59 -6.23 -11.43
C ASP A 179 13.57 -5.61 -12.40
N GLU A 180 12.50 -6.32 -12.73
CA GLU A 180 11.37 -5.81 -13.53
C GLU A 180 10.68 -4.62 -12.85
N LEU A 181 10.37 -4.73 -11.55
CA LEU A 181 9.74 -3.66 -10.76
C LEU A 181 10.59 -2.39 -10.81
N PHE A 182 11.89 -2.50 -10.51
CA PHE A 182 12.77 -1.33 -10.45
C PHE A 182 13.07 -0.76 -11.83
N ALA A 183 13.17 -1.58 -12.88
CA ALA A 183 13.34 -1.12 -14.25
C ALA A 183 12.11 -0.35 -14.74
N THR A 184 10.91 -0.80 -14.39
CA THR A 184 9.64 -0.26 -14.90
C THR A 184 9.17 0.96 -14.10
N VAL A 185 9.16 0.86 -12.78
CA VAL A 185 8.62 1.89 -11.87
C VAL A 185 9.70 2.88 -11.44
N GLY A 186 10.92 2.39 -11.25
CA GLY A 186 12.02 3.14 -10.67
C GLY A 186 12.06 3.08 -9.14
N ARG A 187 13.24 2.83 -8.56
CA ARG A 187 13.40 2.72 -7.10
C ARG A 187 12.93 3.97 -6.35
N SER A 188 13.20 5.15 -6.88
CA SER A 188 12.83 6.43 -6.23
C SER A 188 11.32 6.65 -6.10
N ARG A 189 10.50 5.83 -6.74
CA ARG A 189 9.04 5.87 -6.67
C ARG A 189 8.46 4.96 -5.60
N ILE A 190 9.24 4.00 -5.09
CA ILE A 190 8.75 3.06 -4.09
C ILE A 190 8.96 3.66 -2.71
N HIS A 191 7.90 3.78 -1.91
CA HIS A 191 7.92 4.46 -0.62
C HIS A 191 7.33 3.66 0.54
N CYS A 192 6.75 2.50 0.27
CA CYS A 192 6.17 1.62 1.29
C CYS A 192 6.14 0.18 0.77
N VAL A 193 6.22 -0.77 1.69
CA VAL A 193 6.03 -2.20 1.40
C VAL A 193 5.00 -2.77 2.37
N HIS A 194 3.98 -3.43 1.84
CA HIS A 194 3.11 -4.28 2.62
C HIS A 194 3.68 -5.70 2.65
N LEU A 195 3.94 -6.19 3.84
CA LEU A 195 4.58 -7.48 4.11
C LEU A 195 3.50 -8.51 4.44
N ASN A 196 2.90 -9.10 3.43
CA ASN A 196 1.80 -10.04 3.56
C ASN A 196 2.12 -11.33 2.83
N ASP A 197 1.97 -12.50 3.49
CA ASP A 197 2.06 -13.78 2.79
C ASP A 197 0.74 -14.05 2.04
N SER A 198 0.75 -14.92 1.04
CA SER A 198 -0.41 -15.21 0.20
C SER A 198 -1.04 -16.55 0.54
N LYS A 199 -2.35 -16.58 0.79
CA LYS A 199 -3.10 -17.86 0.90
C LYS A 199 -3.24 -18.53 -0.45
N GLY A 200 -3.40 -17.75 -1.53
CA GLY A 200 -3.53 -18.27 -2.89
C GLY A 200 -2.20 -18.66 -3.51
N PRO A 201 -2.22 -19.53 -4.52
CA PRO A 201 -1.04 -19.86 -5.31
C PRO A 201 -0.60 -18.68 -6.19
N LEU A 202 0.59 -18.79 -6.77
CA LEU A 202 1.14 -17.85 -7.75
C LEU A 202 0.15 -17.65 -8.91
N GLY A 203 -0.14 -16.40 -9.25
CA GLY A 203 -1.03 -16.06 -10.34
C GLY A 203 -2.53 -16.30 -10.08
N SER A 204 -2.91 -16.58 -8.84
CA SER A 204 -4.31 -16.87 -8.46
C SER A 204 -5.28 -15.70 -8.68
N ARG A 205 -4.78 -14.47 -8.72
CA ARG A 205 -5.57 -13.23 -8.73
C ARG A 205 -6.55 -13.12 -7.56
N VAL A 206 -6.18 -13.70 -6.42
CA VAL A 206 -6.99 -13.69 -5.19
C VAL A 206 -6.26 -12.92 -4.11
N ASP A 207 -6.84 -11.81 -3.69
CA ASP A 207 -6.35 -11.00 -2.57
C ASP A 207 -6.79 -11.64 -1.25
N ARG A 208 -5.91 -12.45 -0.66
CA ARG A 208 -6.11 -13.10 0.64
C ARG A 208 -4.79 -13.22 1.37
N HIS A 209 -4.60 -12.34 2.35
CA HIS A 209 -3.40 -12.29 3.17
C HIS A 209 -3.29 -13.49 4.13
N ALA A 210 -2.10 -14.04 4.24
CA ALA A 210 -1.71 -15.02 5.23
C ALA A 210 -0.66 -14.43 6.18
N HIS A 211 -0.47 -15.07 7.33
CA HIS A 211 0.63 -14.73 8.24
C HIS A 211 1.97 -15.09 7.61
N ILE A 212 3.01 -14.33 7.94
CA ILE A 212 4.37 -14.53 7.42
C ILE A 212 4.83 -15.97 7.59
N GLY A 213 5.20 -16.63 6.50
CA GLY A 213 5.63 -18.02 6.46
C GLY A 213 4.50 -19.05 6.69
N ARG A 214 3.25 -18.62 6.58
CA ARG A 214 2.06 -19.50 6.63
C ARG A 214 1.30 -19.54 5.30
N GLY A 215 1.79 -18.83 4.30
CA GLY A 215 1.25 -18.80 2.95
C GLY A 215 2.17 -19.43 1.92
N ARG A 216 1.97 -19.07 0.65
CA ARG A 216 2.64 -19.67 -0.50
C ARG A 216 3.93 -18.93 -0.92
N ILE A 217 4.13 -17.69 -0.46
CA ILE A 217 5.42 -16.98 -0.63
C ILE A 217 6.47 -17.63 0.28
N GLY A 218 6.09 -17.93 1.53
CA GLY A 218 6.93 -18.65 2.46
C GLY A 218 8.13 -17.83 2.97
N MET A 219 8.91 -18.46 3.87
CA MET A 219 10.01 -17.79 4.55
C MET A 219 11.17 -17.38 3.63
N SER A 220 11.35 -18.09 2.50
CA SER A 220 12.44 -17.77 1.54
C SER A 220 12.21 -16.40 0.89
N GLY A 221 11.00 -16.15 0.38
CA GLY A 221 10.66 -14.86 -0.22
C GLY A 221 10.82 -13.69 0.76
N PHE A 222 10.37 -13.86 2.01
CA PHE A 222 10.58 -12.82 3.02
C PHE A 222 12.04 -12.66 3.43
N ARG A 223 12.85 -13.72 3.42
CA ARG A 223 14.29 -13.62 3.65
C ARG A 223 14.96 -12.77 2.57
N ASN A 224 14.60 -12.97 1.31
CA ASN A 224 15.11 -12.17 0.22
C ASN A 224 14.73 -10.70 0.39
N LEU A 225 13.45 -10.43 0.67
CA LEU A 225 12.93 -9.08 0.78
C LEU A 225 13.54 -8.27 1.94
N VAL A 226 13.61 -8.84 3.15
CA VAL A 226 14.13 -8.09 4.32
C VAL A 226 15.65 -7.87 4.27
N ASN A 227 16.36 -8.55 3.38
CA ASN A 227 17.80 -8.38 3.15
C ASN A 227 18.13 -7.70 1.83
N ASP A 228 17.12 -7.28 1.07
CA ASP A 228 17.33 -6.51 -0.16
C ASP A 228 17.60 -5.04 0.19
N PRO A 229 18.81 -4.51 -0.08
CA PRO A 229 19.18 -3.16 0.29
C PRO A 229 18.29 -2.10 -0.39
N ARG A 230 17.63 -2.46 -1.47
CA ARG A 230 16.69 -1.57 -2.17
C ARG A 230 15.47 -1.20 -1.34
N PHE A 231 15.13 -1.97 -0.29
CA PHE A 231 13.99 -1.74 0.61
C PHE A 231 14.39 -1.32 2.03
N ALA A 232 15.68 -1.26 2.36
CA ALA A 232 16.18 -1.11 3.73
C ALA A 232 15.59 0.10 4.49
N ASP A 233 15.36 1.22 3.82
CA ASP A 233 14.87 2.47 4.45
C ASP A 233 13.36 2.67 4.33
N LEU A 234 12.66 1.74 3.73
CA LEU A 234 11.23 1.87 3.49
C LEU A 234 10.41 1.35 4.69
N PRO A 235 9.27 2.00 5.01
CA PRO A 235 8.34 1.45 5.98
C PRO A 235 7.78 0.12 5.49
N GLY A 236 7.92 -0.92 6.31
CA GLY A 236 7.29 -2.23 6.12
C GLY A 236 6.06 -2.36 7.00
N ILE A 237 4.91 -2.67 6.42
CA ILE A 237 3.61 -2.74 7.10
C ILE A 237 3.05 -4.16 7.00
N LEU A 238 2.46 -4.65 8.09
CA LEU A 238 1.74 -5.92 8.13
C LEU A 238 0.23 -5.67 8.06
N GLU A 239 -0.43 -6.27 7.10
CA GLU A 239 -1.91 -6.27 6.97
C GLU A 239 -2.49 -7.67 7.14
N THR A 240 -1.75 -8.52 7.81
CA THR A 240 -2.16 -9.89 8.13
C THR A 240 -3.37 -9.90 9.08
N PRO A 241 -4.19 -11.00 9.09
CA PRO A 241 -5.31 -11.11 9.99
C PRO A 241 -4.91 -10.83 11.45
N LYS A 242 -5.81 -10.17 12.20
CA LYS A 242 -5.59 -9.85 13.62
C LYS A 242 -6.01 -11.01 14.51
N GLY A 243 -5.71 -10.91 15.80
CA GLY A 243 -6.04 -11.91 16.80
C GLY A 243 -4.82 -12.64 17.35
N GLU A 244 -5.05 -13.78 17.97
CA GLU A 244 -4.02 -14.60 18.62
C GLU A 244 -3.81 -15.93 17.86
N ASN A 245 -2.61 -16.48 17.99
CA ASN A 245 -2.31 -17.81 17.48
C ASN A 245 -2.72 -18.90 18.51
N GLU A 246 -2.51 -20.15 18.17
CA GLU A 246 -2.85 -21.32 18.98
C GLU A 246 -2.16 -21.34 20.37
N ARG A 247 -1.16 -20.47 20.59
CA ARG A 247 -0.42 -20.32 21.85
C ARG A 247 -0.80 -19.06 22.63
N GLY A 248 -1.87 -18.36 22.23
CA GLY A 248 -2.29 -17.09 22.85
C GLY A 248 -1.34 -15.92 22.56
N GLU A 249 -0.44 -16.04 21.57
CA GLU A 249 0.40 -14.93 21.16
C GLU A 249 -0.25 -14.12 20.05
N LEU A 250 -0.26 -12.79 20.18
CA LEU A 250 -0.73 -11.89 19.12
C LEU A 250 -0.01 -12.17 17.79
N TRP A 251 -0.75 -12.34 16.71
CA TRP A 251 -0.20 -12.62 15.39
C TRP A 251 0.76 -11.54 14.91
N ASP A 252 0.50 -10.27 15.20
CA ASP A 252 1.43 -9.19 14.83
C ASP A 252 2.81 -9.40 15.47
N ARG A 253 2.86 -9.85 16.73
CA ARG A 253 4.12 -10.19 17.41
C ARG A 253 4.81 -11.37 16.76
N ALA A 254 4.07 -12.42 16.47
CA ALA A 254 4.61 -13.63 15.84
C ALA A 254 5.19 -13.32 14.45
N ASN A 255 4.48 -12.52 13.63
CA ASN A 255 4.92 -12.13 12.30
C ASN A 255 6.17 -11.25 12.36
N LEU A 256 6.19 -10.22 13.22
CA LEU A 256 7.37 -9.36 13.41
C LEU A 256 8.59 -10.16 13.88
N ARG A 257 8.41 -11.10 14.81
CA ARG A 257 9.49 -11.97 15.28
C ARG A 257 10.05 -12.82 14.14
N ARG A 258 9.20 -13.36 13.27
CA ARG A 258 9.62 -14.13 12.09
C ARG A 258 10.45 -13.26 11.13
N LEU A 259 9.96 -12.09 10.76
CA LEU A 259 10.67 -11.16 9.87
C LEU A 259 12.02 -10.76 10.45
N ARG A 260 12.08 -10.36 11.73
CA ARG A 260 13.32 -9.92 12.40
C ARG A 260 14.38 -11.02 12.47
N ARG A 261 13.98 -12.29 12.58
CA ARG A 261 14.91 -13.44 12.54
C ARG A 261 15.50 -13.70 11.16
N LEU A 262 14.89 -13.21 10.10
CA LEU A 262 15.39 -13.35 8.74
C LEU A 262 16.42 -12.28 8.37
N VAL A 263 16.42 -11.15 9.07
CA VAL A 263 17.40 -10.07 8.83
C VAL A 263 18.80 -10.58 9.16
N ARG A 264 19.70 -10.50 8.17
CA ARG A 264 21.11 -10.80 8.36
C ARG A 264 21.69 -9.75 9.29
N ARG A 265 22.33 -10.17 10.38
CA ARG A 265 23.14 -9.28 11.20
C ARG A 265 24.35 -8.91 10.35
N GLY A 266 24.58 -7.64 10.10
CA GLY A 266 25.78 -7.18 9.41
C GLY A 266 27.02 -7.72 10.14
N SER A 267 27.91 -8.33 9.42
CA SER A 267 29.25 -8.68 9.87
C SER A 267 30.06 -7.43 10.10
#